data_1720f4eec275901bef7e7f4885ac6dd9
#
_entry.id   1720f4eec275901bef7e7f4885ac6dd9
#
_cell.length_a   1.000
_cell.length_b   1.000
_cell.length_c   1.000
_cell.angle_alpha   90.00
_cell.angle_beta   90.00
_cell.angle_gamma   90.00
#
_symmetry.space_group_name_H-M   'P 1'
#
loop_
_entity.id
_entity.type
_entity.pdbx_description
1 polymer ?
#
loop_
_entity_poly.entity_id
_entity_poly.type
_entity_poly.pdbx_seq_one_letter_code
_entity_poly.pdbx_strand_id
1 'polypeptide(L)' 'MYELRSSNEGTVVRVEVDEGQMVAEDDEIAVLDTESGRVVIVTDVPGVVRELYVEAGYSVTPGTVVALIDES' A
#
# COMPACT_ATOMS: atom_id res chain seq x y z
N MET A 1 3.88 -14.98 -2.87
CA MET A 1 3.50 -13.59 -3.18
C MET A 1 3.44 -12.80 -1.89
N TYR A 2 3.99 -11.61 -1.88
CA TYR A 2 4.09 -10.81 -0.67
C TYR A 2 2.80 -10.01 -0.44
N GLU A 3 2.22 -10.13 0.76
CA GLU A 3 1.05 -9.34 1.15
C GLU A 3 1.51 -8.09 1.87
N LEU A 4 1.36 -6.95 1.22
CA LEU A 4 1.68 -5.67 1.82
C LEU A 4 0.49 -5.23 2.67
N ARG A 5 0.72 -5.06 3.98
CA ARG A 5 -0.34 -4.73 4.93
C ARG A 5 -0.13 -3.36 5.53
N SER A 6 -1.24 -2.71 5.87
CA SER A 6 -1.17 -1.47 6.62
C SER A 6 -0.79 -1.77 8.06
N SER A 7 0.07 -0.92 8.65
CA SER A 7 0.39 -0.98 10.07
C SER A 7 -0.43 0.03 10.87
N ASN A 8 -1.20 0.86 10.20
CA ASN A 8 -1.91 1.97 10.82
C ASN A 8 -3.38 1.93 10.46
N GLU A 9 -4.18 2.55 11.30
CA GLU A 9 -5.58 2.82 11.02
C GLU A 9 -5.69 4.20 10.38
N GLY A 10 -6.48 4.31 9.31
CA GLY A 10 -6.70 5.58 8.66
C GLY A 10 -7.49 5.45 7.38
N THR A 11 -7.56 6.54 6.63
CA THR A 11 -8.26 6.59 5.35
C THR A 11 -7.24 6.80 4.24
N VAL A 12 -7.38 6.03 3.17
CA VAL A 12 -6.48 6.17 2.01
C VAL A 12 -6.77 7.50 1.33
N VAL A 13 -5.74 8.35 1.24
CA VAL A 13 -5.83 9.65 0.57
C VAL A 13 -5.60 9.46 -0.93
N ARG A 14 -4.60 8.64 -1.27
CA ARG A 14 -4.30 8.33 -2.67
C ARG A 14 -3.45 7.07 -2.75
N VAL A 15 -3.50 6.44 -3.92
CA VAL A 15 -2.66 5.28 -4.25
C VAL A 15 -1.67 5.76 -5.30
N GLU A 16 -0.39 5.45 -5.09
CA GLU A 16 0.70 5.97 -5.91
C GLU A 16 1.12 5.02 -7.04
N VAL A 17 0.54 3.82 -7.10
CA VAL A 17 0.93 2.80 -8.07
C VAL A 17 -0.31 2.19 -8.71
N ASP A 18 -0.10 1.53 -9.86
CA ASP A 18 -1.15 0.80 -10.56
C ASP A 18 -0.83 -0.69 -10.57
N GLU A 19 -1.86 -1.51 -10.78
CA GLU A 19 -1.67 -2.94 -11.00
C GLU A 19 -0.82 -3.14 -12.25
N GLY A 20 0.12 -4.06 -12.17
CA GLY A 20 1.06 -4.34 -13.24
C GLY A 20 2.33 -3.51 -13.20
N GLN A 21 2.41 -2.52 -12.33
CA GLN A 21 3.57 -1.65 -12.22
C GLN A 21 4.69 -2.34 -11.45
N MET A 22 5.93 -2.16 -11.90
CA MET A 22 7.11 -2.60 -11.15
C MET A 22 7.44 -1.60 -10.08
N VAL A 23 7.75 -2.10 -8.88
CA VAL A 23 8.15 -1.28 -7.75
C VAL A 23 9.48 -1.77 -7.19
N ALA A 24 10.24 -0.87 -6.63
CA ALA A 24 11.47 -1.17 -5.93
C ALA A 24 11.22 -1.16 -4.42
N GLU A 25 12.14 -1.73 -3.67
CA GLU A 25 12.10 -1.67 -2.21
C GLU A 25 11.99 -0.20 -1.76
N ASP A 26 11.11 0.04 -0.79
CA ASP A 26 10.84 1.37 -0.23
C ASP A 26 10.06 2.32 -1.14
N ASP A 27 9.60 1.87 -2.31
CA ASP A 27 8.72 2.69 -3.14
C ASP A 27 7.40 2.94 -2.42
N GLU A 28 6.86 4.14 -2.62
CA GLU A 28 5.59 4.54 -2.02
C GLU A 28 4.43 3.89 -2.74
N ILE A 29 3.55 3.26 -1.98
CA ILE A 29 2.40 2.54 -2.52
C ILE A 29 1.12 3.34 -2.32
N ALA A 30 0.93 3.90 -1.13
CA ALA A 30 -0.28 4.64 -0.80
C ALA A 30 -0.01 5.61 0.34
N VAL A 31 -0.87 6.61 0.45
CA VAL A 31 -0.81 7.59 1.54
C VAL A 31 -2.08 7.48 2.35
N LEU A 32 -1.93 7.38 3.67
CA LEU A 32 -3.03 7.33 4.62
C LEU A 32 -3.14 8.64 5.39
N ASP A 33 -4.37 9.04 5.69
CA ASP A 33 -4.64 10.12 6.62
C ASP A 33 -5.05 9.47 7.95
N THR A 34 -4.26 9.70 9.00
CA THR A 34 -4.49 9.11 10.32
C THR A 34 -4.71 10.22 11.33
N GLU A 35 -5.11 9.83 12.54
CA GLU A 35 -5.28 10.81 13.64
C GLU A 35 -3.98 11.55 13.96
N SER A 36 -2.84 10.90 13.73
CA SER A 36 -1.54 11.48 14.01
C SER A 36 -0.94 12.22 12.83
N GLY A 37 -1.67 12.32 11.71
CA GLY A 37 -1.19 12.94 10.50
C GLY A 37 -1.09 11.93 9.36
N ARG A 38 -0.37 12.30 8.30
CA ARG A 38 -0.25 11.44 7.12
C ARG A 38 0.86 10.43 7.28
N VAL A 39 0.57 9.21 6.83
CA VAL A 39 1.50 8.09 6.86
C VAL A 39 1.60 7.53 5.45
N VAL A 40 2.82 7.27 5.00
CA VAL A 40 3.05 6.67 3.68
C VAL A 40 3.28 5.17 3.86
N ILE A 41 2.55 4.36 3.09
CA ILE A 41 2.78 2.92 3.03
C ILE A 41 3.79 2.68 1.92
N VAL A 42 4.93 2.07 2.29
CA VAL A 42 5.97 1.70 1.32
C VAL A 42 6.06 0.19 1.23
N THR A 43 6.54 -0.31 0.09
CA THR A 43 6.75 -1.75 -0.04
C THR A 43 8.10 -2.12 0.56
N ASP A 44 8.13 -3.26 1.25
CA ASP A 44 9.37 -3.80 1.82
C ASP A 44 10.13 -4.65 0.80
N VAL A 45 9.50 -4.98 -0.32
CA VAL A 45 10.09 -5.87 -1.31
C VAL A 45 9.93 -5.32 -2.71
N PRO A 46 10.88 -5.55 -3.61
CA PRO A 46 10.71 -5.20 -5.03
C PRO A 46 9.86 -6.25 -5.73
N GLY A 47 9.21 -5.87 -6.80
CA GLY A 47 8.42 -6.80 -7.59
C GLY A 47 7.40 -6.09 -8.45
N VAL A 48 6.37 -6.84 -8.84
CA VAL A 48 5.26 -6.32 -9.65
C VAL A 48 4.01 -6.27 -8.79
N VAL A 49 3.30 -5.16 -8.83
CA VAL A 49 2.03 -5.02 -8.13
C VAL A 49 1.00 -5.88 -8.87
N ARG A 50 0.58 -6.98 -8.25
CA ARG A 50 -0.38 -7.91 -8.87
C ARG A 50 -1.81 -7.47 -8.63
N GLU A 51 -2.11 -7.05 -7.40
CA GLU A 51 -3.45 -6.59 -7.05
C GLU A 51 -3.36 -5.44 -6.08
N LEU A 52 -4.26 -4.49 -6.23
CA LEU A 52 -4.49 -3.42 -5.27
C LEU A 52 -5.87 -3.64 -4.65
N TYR A 53 -5.93 -3.63 -3.32
CA TYR A 53 -7.17 -3.86 -2.59
C TYR A 53 -7.76 -2.57 -2.02
N VAL A 54 -7.10 -1.44 -2.24
CA VAL A 54 -7.56 -0.16 -1.72
C VAL A 54 -7.53 0.90 -2.82
N GLU A 55 -8.35 1.92 -2.63
CA GLU A 55 -8.33 3.13 -3.46
C GLU A 55 -8.62 4.31 -2.56
N ALA A 56 -8.49 5.52 -3.10
CA ALA A 56 -8.75 6.73 -2.34
C ALA A 56 -10.14 6.67 -1.71
N GLY A 57 -10.22 6.99 -0.44
CA GLY A 57 -11.46 6.97 0.32
C GLY A 57 -11.68 5.71 1.16
N TYR A 58 -10.89 4.65 0.93
CA TYR A 58 -11.03 3.42 1.70
C TYR A 58 -10.49 3.61 3.12
N SER A 59 -11.19 3.02 4.08
CA SER A 59 -10.72 2.94 5.46
C SER A 59 -9.94 1.64 5.64
N VAL A 60 -8.79 1.74 6.30
CA VAL A 60 -7.95 0.57 6.60
C VAL A 60 -7.66 0.53 8.09
N THR A 61 -7.36 -0.68 8.57
CA THR A 61 -6.97 -0.92 9.95
C THR A 61 -5.65 -1.69 9.94
N PRO A 62 -4.96 -1.79 11.09
CA PRO A 62 -3.72 -2.59 11.13
C PRO A 62 -4.00 -4.02 10.68
N GLY A 63 -3.18 -4.51 9.76
CA GLY A 63 -3.32 -5.84 9.18
C GLY A 63 -4.14 -5.91 7.90
N THR A 64 -4.79 -4.82 7.48
CA THR A 64 -5.49 -4.78 6.20
C THR A 64 -4.51 -4.96 5.06
N VAL A 65 -4.76 -5.91 4.16
CA VAL A 65 -3.93 -6.12 2.98
C VAL A 65 -4.20 -4.98 2.00
N VAL A 66 -3.15 -4.27 1.64
CA VAL A 66 -3.23 -3.12 0.73
C VAL A 66 -2.96 -3.56 -0.70
N ALA A 67 -2.00 -4.45 -0.88
CA ALA A 67 -1.58 -4.88 -2.21
C ALA A 67 -0.91 -6.25 -2.14
N LEU A 68 -0.92 -6.96 -3.26
CA LEU A 68 -0.11 -8.16 -3.45
C LEU A 68 1.05 -7.81 -4.37
N ILE A 69 2.26 -8.11 -3.93
CA ILE A 69 3.48 -7.87 -4.68
C ILE A 69 4.06 -9.22 -5.10
N ASP A 70 4.23 -9.39 -6.40
CA ASP A 70 4.88 -10.58 -6.94
C ASP A 70 6.38 -10.30 -6.95
N GLU A 71 7.08 -10.87 -6.00
CA GLU A 71 8.53 -10.69 -5.85
C GLU A 71 9.26 -11.36 -7.01
N SER A 72 10.21 -10.68 -7.55
CA SER A 72 11.01 -11.22 -8.66
C SER A 72 12.27 -11.92 -8.17
#